data_c0ea7278f35eb178cca02949327ee9df
#
_entry.id   c0ea7278f35eb178cca02949327ee9df
#
_cell.length_a   1.000
_cell.length_b   1.000
_cell.length_c   1.000
_cell.angle_alpha   90.00
_cell.angle_beta   90.00
_cell.angle_gamma   90.00
#
_symmetry.space_group_name_H-M   'P 1'
#
loop_
_entity.id
_entity.type
_entity.pdbx_description
1 polymer ?
#
loop_
_entity_poly.entity_id
_entity_poly.type
_entity_poly.pdbx_seq_one_letter_code
_entity_poly.pdbx_strand_id
1 'polypeptide(L)'
;MSMVTILGAGGPIGNELAGLLAAKGTPLRLVARHPKATPGAECVAADLADPAQTLAAVAGSDVACLFVGLKYDLATWRELWPRIMNNVIDACKRSGTKLLFFDNVYMYGRVDGTMTEATPYRPCSKKGDIRARIATTLMDEVQAGRLTATIARSADFYGPQTKNGVPNVLVFEAFAKRGTASWLVNANVPHSLTFTPDAARGVAMLIERESAWNQVWHLPTAPDPPTGKEFIHMAAAAFGVPAKSRVLAKPILRVVSWFDPVVRESFEMLYQSAAPYRFDSTKFAREFGFAATPYAEGIRIAAASYQPASPSAG
;
A
#
# COMPACT_ATOMS: atom_id res chain seq x y z
N MET A 1 16.35 -20.56 9.06
CA MET A 1 15.29 -19.53 8.97
C MET A 1 15.62 -18.68 7.75
N SER A 2 14.63 -18.44 6.91
CA SER A 2 14.83 -17.70 5.65
C SER A 2 15.05 -16.21 5.90
N MET A 3 16.09 -15.63 5.29
CA MET A 3 16.36 -14.18 5.34
C MET A 3 15.33 -13.44 4.49
N VAL A 4 14.62 -12.50 5.10
CA VAL A 4 13.68 -11.61 4.40
C VAL A 4 14.25 -10.21 4.30
N THR A 5 14.32 -9.67 3.07
CA THR A 5 14.76 -8.29 2.82
C THR A 5 13.59 -7.40 2.42
N ILE A 6 13.38 -6.30 3.15
CA ILE A 6 12.38 -5.28 2.83
C ILE A 6 13.07 -4.13 2.09
N LEU A 7 12.81 -4.03 0.79
CA LEU A 7 13.32 -2.98 -0.10
C LEU A 7 12.36 -1.79 -0.09
N GLY A 8 12.81 -0.64 0.38
CA GLY A 8 11.98 0.54 0.62
C GLY A 8 11.39 0.58 2.03
N ALA A 9 12.17 0.16 3.02
CA ALA A 9 11.78 0.20 4.43
C ALA A 9 11.46 1.63 4.91
N GLY A 10 10.52 1.74 5.86
CA GLY A 10 10.08 3.03 6.44
C GLY A 10 8.65 3.44 6.09
N GLY A 11 8.00 2.74 5.14
CA GLY A 11 6.56 2.90 4.89
C GLY A 11 5.70 2.18 5.95
N PRO A 12 4.42 2.58 6.12
CA PRO A 12 3.58 2.03 7.20
C PRO A 12 3.44 0.50 7.12
N ILE A 13 3.10 -0.06 5.97
CA ILE A 13 2.90 -1.51 5.80
C ILE A 13 4.24 -2.27 5.92
N GLY A 14 5.33 -1.71 5.37
CA GLY A 14 6.67 -2.31 5.51
C GLY A 14 7.15 -2.34 6.97
N ASN A 15 6.84 -1.32 7.76
CA ASN A 15 7.18 -1.29 9.19
C ASN A 15 6.34 -2.29 10.00
N GLU A 16 5.04 -2.40 9.71
CA GLU A 16 4.17 -3.42 10.31
C GLU A 16 4.67 -4.84 10.00
N LEU A 17 5.01 -5.10 8.72
CA LEU A 17 5.60 -6.37 8.30
C LEU A 17 6.91 -6.66 9.02
N ALA A 18 7.81 -5.67 9.12
CA ALA A 18 9.07 -5.81 9.84
C ALA A 18 8.85 -6.19 11.31
N GLY A 19 7.89 -5.54 11.98
CA GLY A 19 7.51 -5.87 13.35
C GLY A 19 6.98 -7.31 13.51
N LEU A 20 6.11 -7.74 12.58
CA LEU A 20 5.57 -9.11 12.57
C LEU A 20 6.66 -10.17 12.37
N LEU A 21 7.58 -9.95 11.43
CA LEU A 21 8.67 -10.87 11.15
C LEU A 21 9.70 -10.91 12.29
N ALA A 22 10.03 -9.76 12.86
CA ALA A 22 10.92 -9.68 14.02
C ALA A 22 10.35 -10.42 15.24
N ALA A 23 9.03 -10.28 15.50
CA ALA A 23 8.35 -11.00 16.58
C ALA A 23 8.39 -12.54 16.40
N LYS A 24 8.48 -13.02 15.15
CA LYS A 24 8.67 -14.44 14.81
C LYS A 24 10.14 -14.87 14.84
N GLY A 25 11.09 -13.98 15.11
CA GLY A 25 12.52 -14.27 15.05
C GLY A 25 13.05 -14.50 13.62
N THR A 26 12.37 -14.01 12.60
CA THR A 26 12.81 -14.12 11.21
C THR A 26 14.03 -13.22 10.97
N PRO A 27 15.14 -13.70 10.41
CA PRO A 27 16.25 -12.86 10.00
C PRO A 27 15.78 -11.79 9.00
N LEU A 28 16.05 -10.52 9.30
CA LEU A 28 15.45 -9.40 8.60
C LEU A 28 16.50 -8.38 8.17
N ARG A 29 16.45 -7.98 6.89
CA ARG A 29 17.21 -6.87 6.35
C ARG A 29 16.26 -5.75 5.90
N LEU A 30 16.54 -4.53 6.37
CA LEU A 30 15.78 -3.32 6.04
C LEU A 30 16.62 -2.40 5.14
N VAL A 31 16.18 -2.20 3.92
CA VAL A 31 16.89 -1.44 2.90
C VAL A 31 16.15 -0.16 2.59
N ALA A 32 16.84 0.97 2.72
CA ALA A 32 16.37 2.30 2.34
C ALA A 32 17.56 3.21 2.02
N ARG A 33 17.33 4.37 1.41
CA ARG A 33 18.40 5.37 1.21
C ARG A 33 18.95 5.88 2.54
N HIS A 34 18.09 6.00 3.55
CA HIS A 34 18.44 6.42 4.91
C HIS A 34 17.70 5.49 5.90
N PRO A 35 18.18 4.26 6.10
CA PRO A 35 17.53 3.31 6.99
C PRO A 35 17.65 3.76 8.44
N LYS A 36 16.57 3.58 9.20
CA LYS A 36 16.61 3.78 10.65
C LYS A 36 17.10 2.51 11.32
N ALA A 37 18.01 2.67 12.27
CA ALA A 37 18.43 1.56 13.12
C ALA A 37 17.21 0.89 13.77
N THR A 38 17.09 -0.40 13.56
CA THR A 38 15.96 -1.20 14.06
C THR A 38 16.52 -2.41 14.80
N PRO A 39 16.23 -2.59 16.09
CA PRO A 39 16.71 -3.73 16.86
C PRO A 39 16.33 -5.06 16.20
N GLY A 40 17.29 -5.97 16.11
CA GLY A 40 17.07 -7.30 15.53
C GLY A 40 17.02 -7.36 13.99
N ALA A 41 17.27 -6.24 13.30
CA ALA A 41 17.34 -6.20 11.84
C ALA A 41 18.68 -5.65 11.33
N GLU A 42 19.17 -6.21 10.24
CA GLU A 42 20.27 -5.63 9.46
C GLU A 42 19.75 -4.40 8.69
N CYS A 43 20.35 -3.23 8.87
CA CYS A 43 19.94 -2.01 8.19
C CYS A 43 20.97 -1.63 7.13
N VAL A 44 20.55 -1.60 5.86
CA VAL A 44 21.43 -1.35 4.70
C VAL A 44 21.00 -0.09 3.97
N ALA A 45 21.94 0.84 3.80
CA ALA A 45 21.74 2.02 2.96
C ALA A 45 21.97 1.64 1.49
N ALA A 46 20.92 1.81 0.64
CA ALA A 46 21.04 1.57 -0.79
C ALA A 46 20.05 2.42 -1.59
N ASP A 47 20.47 2.86 -2.77
CA ASP A 47 19.61 3.41 -3.81
C ASP A 47 19.25 2.28 -4.79
N LEU A 48 17.98 1.91 -4.83
CA LEU A 48 17.51 0.84 -5.72
C LEU A 48 17.47 1.26 -7.21
N ALA A 49 17.71 2.52 -7.52
CA ALA A 49 17.97 2.97 -8.88
C ALA A 49 19.41 2.65 -9.34
N ASP A 50 20.31 2.28 -8.44
CA ASP A 50 21.66 1.79 -8.72
C ASP A 50 21.67 0.26 -8.76
N PRO A 51 22.05 -0.38 -9.90
CA PRO A 51 22.01 -1.83 -10.03
C PRO A 51 23.00 -2.55 -9.11
N ALA A 52 24.17 -1.98 -8.85
CA ALA A 52 25.19 -2.61 -7.99
C ALA A 52 24.76 -2.59 -6.51
N GLN A 53 24.23 -1.47 -6.04
CA GLN A 53 23.68 -1.35 -4.69
C GLN A 53 22.43 -2.24 -4.51
N THR A 54 21.56 -2.33 -5.53
CA THR A 54 20.39 -3.23 -5.50
C THR A 54 20.80 -4.69 -5.39
N LEU A 55 21.78 -5.11 -6.19
CA LEU A 55 22.29 -6.46 -6.12
C LEU A 55 22.91 -6.79 -4.74
N ALA A 56 23.74 -5.90 -4.22
CA ALA A 56 24.33 -6.06 -2.89
C ALA A 56 23.28 -6.13 -1.77
N ALA A 57 22.19 -5.32 -1.89
CA ALA A 57 21.10 -5.31 -0.93
C ALA A 57 20.27 -6.60 -0.93
N VAL A 58 20.11 -7.25 -2.10
CA VAL A 58 19.32 -8.50 -2.27
C VAL A 58 20.16 -9.74 -1.98
N ALA A 59 21.47 -9.70 -2.18
CA ALA A 59 22.36 -10.87 -2.04
C ALA A 59 22.22 -11.55 -0.68
N GLY A 60 22.09 -12.89 -0.70
CA GLY A 60 21.91 -13.71 0.50
C GLY A 60 20.51 -13.68 1.11
N SER A 61 19.54 -13.09 0.42
CA SER A 61 18.13 -13.12 0.85
C SER A 61 17.39 -14.28 0.20
N ASP A 62 16.52 -14.95 0.95
CA ASP A 62 15.59 -15.94 0.39
C ASP A 62 14.38 -15.24 -0.26
N VAL A 63 13.92 -14.16 0.35
CA VAL A 63 12.79 -13.35 -0.13
C VAL A 63 13.13 -11.87 -0.09
N ALA A 64 12.88 -11.17 -1.17
CA ALA A 64 12.90 -9.71 -1.25
C ALA A 64 11.47 -9.18 -1.38
N CYS A 65 11.08 -8.25 -0.50
CA CYS A 65 9.77 -7.59 -0.53
C CYS A 65 9.94 -6.14 -0.98
N LEU A 66 9.45 -5.78 -2.15
CA LEU A 66 9.58 -4.44 -2.72
C LEU A 66 8.41 -3.54 -2.27
N PHE A 67 8.69 -2.60 -1.34
CA PHE A 67 7.75 -1.64 -0.74
C PHE A 67 8.09 -0.18 -1.05
N VAL A 68 8.85 0.08 -2.09
CA VAL A 68 9.28 1.44 -2.44
C VAL A 68 8.09 2.37 -2.62
N GLY A 69 8.12 3.50 -1.92
CA GLY A 69 7.28 4.66 -2.18
C GLY A 69 8.14 5.78 -2.79
N LEU A 70 7.84 6.16 -4.03
CA LEU A 70 8.47 7.31 -4.67
C LEU A 70 7.70 8.60 -4.37
N LYS A 71 8.40 9.75 -4.46
CA LYS A 71 7.71 11.05 -4.49
C LYS A 71 6.56 10.98 -5.50
N TYR A 72 5.39 11.47 -5.11
CA TYR A 72 4.19 11.41 -5.95
C TYR A 72 4.23 12.47 -7.07
N ASP A 73 5.11 12.25 -8.01
CA ASP A 73 5.47 13.12 -9.12
C ASP A 73 5.64 12.29 -10.39
N LEU A 74 4.99 12.69 -11.49
CA LEU A 74 4.95 11.89 -12.72
C LEU A 74 6.32 11.72 -13.37
N ALA A 75 7.17 12.75 -13.37
CA ALA A 75 8.52 12.68 -13.96
C ALA A 75 9.37 11.66 -13.20
N THR A 76 9.37 11.76 -11.86
CA THR A 76 10.00 10.79 -10.95
C THR A 76 9.51 9.37 -11.19
N TRP A 77 8.19 9.18 -11.36
CA TRP A 77 7.63 7.85 -11.59
C TRP A 77 8.04 7.25 -12.92
N ARG A 78 8.04 8.06 -14.00
CA ARG A 78 8.45 7.61 -15.35
C ARG A 78 9.91 7.16 -15.40
N GLU A 79 10.77 7.86 -14.69
CA GLU A 79 12.19 7.59 -14.66
C GLU A 79 12.51 6.41 -13.73
N LEU A 80 12.06 6.47 -12.48
CA LEU A 80 12.56 5.59 -11.45
C LEU A 80 11.82 4.25 -11.35
N TRP A 81 10.50 4.18 -11.59
CA TRP A 81 9.78 2.90 -11.44
C TRP A 81 10.29 1.80 -12.36
N PRO A 82 10.45 2.03 -13.70
CA PRO A 82 10.98 1.00 -14.58
C PRO A 82 12.40 0.60 -14.21
N ARG A 83 13.24 1.57 -13.86
CA ARG A 83 14.64 1.36 -13.47
C ARG A 83 14.75 0.52 -12.20
N ILE A 84 14.03 0.88 -11.15
CA ILE A 84 14.01 0.14 -9.87
C ILE A 84 13.48 -1.27 -10.11
N MET A 85 12.37 -1.44 -10.83
CA MET A 85 11.80 -2.75 -11.08
C MET A 85 12.79 -3.66 -11.82
N ASN A 86 13.43 -3.17 -12.88
CA ASN A 86 14.43 -3.94 -13.63
C ASN A 86 15.63 -4.32 -12.76
N ASN A 87 16.17 -3.37 -11.98
CA ASN A 87 17.29 -3.65 -11.07
C ASN A 87 16.95 -4.72 -10.03
N VAL A 88 15.73 -4.65 -9.45
CA VAL A 88 15.29 -5.62 -8.45
C VAL A 88 15.04 -7.00 -9.08
N ILE A 89 14.42 -7.06 -10.26
CA ILE A 89 14.24 -8.30 -11.02
C ILE A 89 15.60 -8.95 -11.30
N ASP A 90 16.55 -8.18 -11.84
CA ASP A 90 17.88 -8.69 -12.18
C ASP A 90 18.67 -9.13 -10.94
N ALA A 91 18.58 -8.37 -9.85
CA ALA A 91 19.20 -8.75 -8.58
C ALA A 91 18.63 -10.07 -8.03
N CYS A 92 17.29 -10.21 -8.03
CA CYS A 92 16.63 -11.42 -7.56
C CYS A 92 16.98 -12.65 -8.42
N LYS A 93 17.00 -12.50 -9.76
CA LYS A 93 17.41 -13.57 -10.68
C LYS A 93 18.85 -14.04 -10.43
N ARG A 94 19.78 -13.10 -10.24
CA ARG A 94 21.18 -13.39 -10.00
C ARG A 94 21.44 -14.02 -8.65
N SER A 95 20.64 -13.69 -7.64
CA SER A 95 20.78 -14.20 -6.26
C SER A 95 19.93 -15.43 -5.96
N GLY A 96 19.05 -15.86 -6.88
CA GLY A 96 18.07 -16.93 -6.62
C GLY A 96 16.99 -16.53 -5.60
N THR A 97 16.77 -15.24 -5.40
CA THR A 97 15.86 -14.68 -4.39
C THR A 97 14.43 -14.60 -4.94
N LYS A 98 13.44 -15.05 -4.19
CA LYS A 98 12.01 -14.85 -4.53
C LYS A 98 11.62 -13.39 -4.35
N LEU A 99 10.77 -12.83 -5.23
CA LEU A 99 10.36 -11.43 -5.17
C LEU A 99 8.86 -11.28 -4.86
N LEU A 100 8.52 -10.60 -3.77
CA LEU A 100 7.19 -10.09 -3.54
C LEU A 100 7.15 -8.59 -3.87
N PHE A 101 6.28 -8.19 -4.80
CA PHE A 101 6.06 -6.80 -5.15
C PHE A 101 4.75 -6.28 -4.54
N PHE A 102 4.86 -5.32 -3.61
CA PHE A 102 3.70 -4.63 -3.06
C PHE A 102 3.23 -3.55 -4.04
N ASP A 103 2.00 -3.67 -4.52
CA ASP A 103 1.44 -2.84 -5.59
C ASP A 103 0.11 -2.20 -5.19
N ASN A 104 -0.31 -1.20 -5.94
CA ASN A 104 -1.64 -0.59 -5.89
C ASN A 104 -2.54 -1.15 -7.01
N VAL A 105 -3.65 -0.48 -7.31
CA VAL A 105 -4.62 -0.90 -8.32
C VAL A 105 -4.77 0.07 -9.49
N TYR A 106 -3.83 1.02 -9.65
CA TYR A 106 -3.92 2.05 -10.70
C TYR A 106 -3.91 1.49 -12.11
N MET A 107 -3.27 0.32 -12.31
CA MET A 107 -3.21 -0.37 -13.60
C MET A 107 -4.58 -0.84 -14.10
N TYR A 108 -5.55 -1.07 -13.22
CA TYR A 108 -6.89 -1.46 -13.62
C TYR A 108 -7.66 -0.31 -14.29
N GLY A 109 -7.32 0.95 -13.94
CA GLY A 109 -8.04 2.13 -14.41
C GLY A 109 -9.44 2.21 -13.81
N ARG A 110 -10.39 2.70 -14.60
CA ARG A 110 -11.80 2.75 -14.20
C ARG A 110 -12.45 1.39 -14.43
N VAL A 111 -12.89 0.75 -13.36
CA VAL A 111 -13.58 -0.54 -13.40
C VAL A 111 -15.07 -0.29 -13.13
N ASP A 112 -15.92 -0.79 -14.00
CA ASP A 112 -17.37 -0.88 -13.75
C ASP A 112 -17.63 -2.21 -13.04
N GLY A 113 -18.02 -2.13 -11.76
CA GLY A 113 -18.17 -3.27 -10.88
C GLY A 113 -17.04 -3.42 -9.86
N THR A 114 -16.61 -4.65 -9.62
CA THR A 114 -15.64 -5.01 -8.58
C THR A 114 -14.29 -5.42 -9.18
N MET A 115 -13.21 -4.84 -8.68
CA MET A 115 -11.84 -5.23 -9.03
C MET A 115 -11.52 -6.59 -8.41
N THR A 116 -11.01 -7.51 -9.23
CA THR A 116 -10.46 -8.82 -8.83
C THR A 116 -9.06 -8.98 -9.41
N GLU A 117 -8.35 -10.01 -9.02
CA GLU A 117 -7.02 -10.32 -9.59
C GLU A 117 -7.06 -10.61 -11.08
N ALA A 118 -8.23 -11.02 -11.61
CA ALA A 118 -8.44 -11.25 -13.04
C ALA A 118 -8.84 -9.99 -13.82
N THR A 119 -9.04 -8.85 -13.15
CA THR A 119 -9.38 -7.58 -13.80
C THR A 119 -8.28 -7.18 -14.81
N PRO A 120 -8.62 -6.94 -16.09
CA PRO A 120 -7.61 -6.58 -17.08
C PRO A 120 -7.02 -5.19 -16.81
N TYR A 121 -5.75 -5.01 -17.18
CA TYR A 121 -5.08 -3.71 -17.10
C TYR A 121 -5.61 -2.79 -18.20
N ARG A 122 -6.31 -1.73 -17.78
CA ARG A 122 -6.86 -0.68 -18.66
C ARG A 122 -6.63 0.69 -18.01
N PRO A 123 -5.37 1.09 -17.81
CA PRO A 123 -5.07 2.33 -17.10
C PRO A 123 -5.70 3.53 -17.82
N CYS A 124 -6.28 4.44 -17.03
CA CYS A 124 -6.85 5.70 -17.51
C CYS A 124 -6.09 6.92 -16.96
N SER A 125 -4.91 6.69 -16.40
CA SER A 125 -3.99 7.70 -15.88
C SER A 125 -2.55 7.36 -16.27
N LYS A 126 -1.69 8.39 -16.34
CA LYS A 126 -0.27 8.23 -16.67
C LYS A 126 0.47 7.39 -15.61
N LYS A 127 0.13 7.58 -14.34
CA LYS A 127 0.69 6.77 -13.23
C LYS A 127 0.19 5.32 -13.29
N GLY A 128 -1.08 5.11 -13.66
CA GLY A 128 -1.64 3.79 -13.91
C GLY A 128 -0.94 3.03 -15.04
N ASP A 129 -0.59 3.73 -16.13
CA ASP A 129 0.17 3.16 -17.24
C ASP A 129 1.57 2.69 -16.81
N ILE A 130 2.26 3.47 -15.99
CA ILE A 130 3.56 3.07 -15.43
C ILE A 130 3.41 1.81 -14.55
N ARG A 131 2.37 1.76 -13.69
CA ARG A 131 2.11 0.59 -12.83
C ARG A 131 1.77 -0.65 -13.67
N ALA A 132 0.97 -0.51 -14.72
CA ALA A 132 0.67 -1.60 -15.64
C ALA A 132 1.94 -2.18 -16.26
N ARG A 133 2.82 -1.32 -16.79
CA ARG A 133 4.08 -1.74 -17.42
C ARG A 133 4.99 -2.51 -16.47
N ILE A 134 5.25 -1.99 -15.27
CA ILE A 134 6.16 -2.67 -14.33
C ILE A 134 5.57 -3.97 -13.79
N ALA A 135 4.25 -4.05 -13.59
CA ALA A 135 3.59 -5.28 -13.20
C ALA A 135 3.63 -6.33 -14.33
N THR A 136 3.43 -5.91 -15.59
CA THR A 136 3.57 -6.78 -16.76
C THR A 136 5.00 -7.28 -16.90
N THR A 137 6.01 -6.39 -16.85
CA THR A 137 7.43 -6.78 -16.89
C THR A 137 7.77 -7.86 -15.85
N LEU A 138 7.29 -7.70 -14.61
CA LEU A 138 7.52 -8.69 -13.56
C LEU A 138 6.85 -10.04 -13.88
N MET A 139 5.58 -10.01 -14.31
CA MET A 139 4.85 -11.26 -14.58
C MET A 139 5.33 -11.97 -15.86
N ASP A 140 5.89 -11.25 -16.83
CA ASP A 140 6.54 -11.84 -18.01
C ASP A 140 7.79 -12.65 -17.61
N GLU A 141 8.58 -12.19 -16.64
CA GLU A 141 9.70 -12.95 -16.09
C GLU A 141 9.24 -14.23 -15.37
N VAL A 142 8.12 -14.13 -14.64
CA VAL A 142 7.50 -15.28 -13.97
C VAL A 142 6.99 -16.30 -14.99
N GLN A 143 6.24 -15.86 -15.99
CA GLN A 143 5.69 -16.74 -17.05
C GLN A 143 6.78 -17.43 -17.86
N ALA A 144 7.89 -16.75 -18.06
CA ALA A 144 9.07 -17.33 -18.72
C ALA A 144 9.89 -18.27 -17.82
N GLY A 145 9.48 -18.50 -16.58
CA GLY A 145 10.20 -19.36 -15.63
C GLY A 145 11.56 -18.81 -15.18
N ARG A 146 11.82 -17.52 -15.39
CA ARG A 146 13.11 -16.90 -15.05
C ARG A 146 13.18 -16.31 -13.65
N LEU A 147 12.02 -16.12 -13.00
CA LEU A 147 11.91 -15.56 -11.66
C LEU A 147 10.72 -16.18 -10.94
N THR A 148 10.88 -16.51 -9.66
CA THR A 148 9.75 -16.79 -8.77
C THR A 148 9.32 -15.49 -8.10
N ALA A 149 8.12 -15.00 -8.44
CA ALA A 149 7.63 -13.76 -7.87
C ALA A 149 6.12 -13.75 -7.66
N THR A 150 5.65 -12.87 -6.79
CA THR A 150 4.21 -12.61 -6.57
C THR A 150 3.95 -11.12 -6.45
N ILE A 151 2.76 -10.69 -6.87
CA ILE A 151 2.29 -9.30 -6.70
C ILE A 151 1.22 -9.30 -5.63
N ALA A 152 1.43 -8.50 -4.57
CA ALA A 152 0.49 -8.26 -3.50
C ALA A 152 -0.14 -6.87 -3.67
N ARG A 153 -1.41 -6.80 -4.08
CA ARG A 153 -2.13 -5.55 -4.34
C ARG A 153 -2.99 -5.11 -3.19
N SER A 154 -2.92 -3.83 -2.90
CA SER A 154 -3.77 -3.16 -1.91
C SER A 154 -4.70 -2.17 -2.61
N ALA A 155 -5.95 -2.06 -2.13
CA ALA A 155 -6.78 -0.89 -2.38
C ALA A 155 -6.14 0.37 -1.76
N ASP A 156 -6.79 1.53 -1.84
CA ASP A 156 -6.43 2.66 -0.99
C ASP A 156 -6.42 2.20 0.46
N PHE A 157 -5.52 2.72 1.27
CA PHE A 157 -5.30 2.16 2.60
C PHE A 157 -5.43 3.19 3.72
N TYR A 158 -5.77 2.70 4.90
CA TYR A 158 -5.83 3.43 6.15
C TYR A 158 -5.27 2.57 7.29
N GLY A 159 -4.86 3.19 8.37
CA GLY A 159 -4.38 2.46 9.54
C GLY A 159 -3.65 3.32 10.53
N PRO A 160 -3.06 2.73 11.58
CA PRO A 160 -2.31 3.46 12.59
C PRO A 160 -1.19 4.29 11.97
N GLN A 161 -1.17 5.61 12.26
CA GLN A 161 -0.10 6.53 11.84
C GLN A 161 0.30 6.47 10.35
N THR A 162 -0.63 6.12 9.47
CA THR A 162 -0.41 5.98 8.04
C THR A 162 -0.36 7.35 7.36
N LYS A 163 0.79 8.03 7.40
CA LYS A 163 0.97 9.44 6.99
C LYS A 163 0.64 9.75 5.53
N ASN A 164 0.61 8.76 4.66
CA ASN A 164 0.34 8.90 3.22
C ASN A 164 -0.98 8.25 2.78
N GLY A 165 -1.77 7.73 3.72
CA GLY A 165 -3.13 7.27 3.45
C GLY A 165 -4.08 8.45 3.27
N VAL A 166 -4.84 8.50 2.18
CA VAL A 166 -5.80 9.59 1.93
C VAL A 166 -6.81 9.75 3.08
N PRO A 167 -7.43 8.68 3.62
CA PRO A 167 -8.31 8.79 4.78
C PRO A 167 -7.61 9.29 6.03
N ASN A 168 -6.32 8.91 6.23
CA ASN A 168 -5.56 9.38 7.37
C ASN A 168 -5.35 10.90 7.32
N VAL A 169 -4.92 11.42 6.17
CA VAL A 169 -4.67 12.86 5.99
C VAL A 169 -5.96 13.69 6.03
N LEU A 170 -7.01 13.22 5.35
CA LEU A 170 -8.22 14.02 5.17
C LEU A 170 -9.27 13.85 6.27
N VAL A 171 -9.24 12.74 7.02
CA VAL A 171 -10.24 12.43 8.05
C VAL A 171 -9.60 12.32 9.44
N PHE A 172 -8.66 11.40 9.65
CA PHE A 172 -8.11 11.16 11.00
C PHE A 172 -7.31 12.36 11.52
N GLU A 173 -6.42 12.95 10.72
CA GLU A 173 -5.68 14.15 11.15
C GLU A 173 -6.58 15.35 11.41
N ALA A 174 -7.67 15.50 10.61
CA ALA A 174 -8.63 16.56 10.84
C ALA A 174 -9.35 16.39 12.19
N PHE A 175 -9.83 15.18 12.48
CA PHE A 175 -10.53 14.89 13.73
C PHE A 175 -9.61 14.91 14.96
N ALA A 176 -8.37 14.47 14.83
CA ALA A 176 -7.37 14.60 15.89
C ALA A 176 -7.15 16.06 16.32
N LYS A 177 -7.29 16.99 15.37
CA LYS A 177 -7.23 18.45 15.59
C LYS A 177 -8.61 19.07 15.88
N ARG A 178 -9.66 18.27 16.10
CA ARG A 178 -11.06 18.69 16.27
C ARG A 178 -11.60 19.57 15.12
N GLY A 179 -11.03 19.36 13.92
CA GLY A 179 -11.38 20.11 12.71
C GLY A 179 -12.50 19.47 11.89
N THR A 180 -12.60 19.88 10.63
CA THR A 180 -13.58 19.38 9.66
C THR A 180 -12.92 18.40 8.72
N ALA A 181 -13.41 17.15 8.67
CA ALA A 181 -12.93 16.14 7.74
C ALA A 181 -13.22 16.53 6.28
N SER A 182 -12.43 16.00 5.37
CA SER A 182 -12.67 16.19 3.94
C SER A 182 -12.78 14.83 3.24
N TRP A 183 -13.56 14.78 2.14
CA TRP A 183 -13.60 13.63 1.25
C TRP A 183 -13.45 14.07 -0.18
N LEU A 184 -12.82 13.26 -1.02
CA LEU A 184 -12.59 13.63 -2.41
C LEU A 184 -13.82 13.33 -3.27
N VAL A 185 -14.20 14.25 -4.12
CA VAL A 185 -15.15 14.19 -5.23
C VAL A 185 -16.56 13.73 -4.84
N ASN A 186 -16.72 12.51 -4.32
CA ASN A 186 -18.05 11.94 -4.03
C ASN A 186 -18.02 11.08 -2.76
N ALA A 187 -18.65 11.57 -1.70
CA ALA A 187 -18.74 10.85 -0.42
C ALA A 187 -19.96 9.91 -0.32
N ASN A 188 -20.78 9.78 -1.38
CA ASN A 188 -21.98 8.96 -1.36
C ASN A 188 -21.80 7.59 -2.02
N VAL A 189 -20.61 7.28 -2.54
CA VAL A 189 -20.31 6.00 -3.20
C VAL A 189 -19.43 5.14 -2.31
N PRO A 190 -19.56 3.80 -2.39
CA PRO A 190 -18.69 2.88 -1.65
C PRO A 190 -17.24 3.03 -2.07
N HIS A 191 -16.32 2.95 -1.11
CA HIS A 191 -14.89 3.04 -1.36
C HIS A 191 -14.13 2.01 -0.51
N SER A 192 -13.59 0.98 -1.14
CA SER A 192 -12.79 -0.05 -0.47
C SER A 192 -11.49 0.54 0.06
N LEU A 193 -11.21 0.26 1.32
CA LEU A 193 -10.01 0.72 2.01
C LEU A 193 -9.36 -0.46 2.74
N THR A 194 -8.11 -0.74 2.42
CA THR A 194 -7.33 -1.80 3.06
C THR A 194 -6.77 -1.31 4.38
N PHE A 195 -6.96 -2.07 5.45
CA PHE A 195 -6.38 -1.79 6.76
C PHE A 195 -4.90 -2.21 6.76
N THR A 196 -3.97 -1.28 7.08
CA THR A 196 -2.52 -1.52 6.92
C THR A 196 -1.98 -2.70 7.74
N PRO A 197 -2.44 -2.97 8.98
CA PRO A 197 -2.05 -4.18 9.69
C PRO A 197 -2.50 -5.47 9.01
N ASP A 198 -3.68 -5.50 8.38
CA ASP A 198 -4.14 -6.66 7.62
C ASP A 198 -3.31 -6.87 6.36
N ALA A 199 -2.95 -5.79 5.67
CA ALA A 199 -2.05 -5.86 4.53
C ALA A 199 -0.69 -6.45 4.91
N ALA A 200 -0.12 -6.03 6.03
CA ALA A 200 1.15 -6.56 6.53
C ALA A 200 1.05 -8.05 6.90
N ARG A 201 -0.02 -8.44 7.61
CA ARG A 201 -0.30 -9.85 7.93
C ARG A 201 -0.47 -10.68 6.65
N GLY A 202 -1.20 -10.14 5.68
CA GLY A 202 -1.38 -10.78 4.38
C GLY A 202 -0.06 -11.01 3.64
N VAL A 203 0.83 -10.02 3.61
CA VAL A 203 2.17 -10.17 3.02
C VAL A 203 2.99 -11.23 3.77
N ALA A 204 2.96 -11.24 5.11
CA ALA A 204 3.65 -12.26 5.91
C ALA A 204 3.18 -13.68 5.56
N MET A 205 1.86 -13.87 5.35
CA MET A 205 1.31 -15.16 4.93
C MET A 205 1.71 -15.55 3.51
N LEU A 206 1.77 -14.59 2.57
CA LEU A 206 2.17 -14.85 1.19
C LEU A 206 3.61 -15.33 1.10
N ILE A 207 4.54 -14.72 1.82
CA ILE A 207 5.97 -15.12 1.76
C ILE A 207 6.25 -16.48 2.41
N GLU A 208 5.38 -16.93 3.32
CA GLU A 208 5.50 -18.22 4.02
C GLU A 208 4.86 -19.39 3.24
N ARG A 209 3.99 -19.11 2.27
CA ARG A 209 3.22 -20.13 1.55
C ARG A 209 3.76 -20.36 0.14
N GLU A 210 4.21 -21.60 -0.14
CA GLU A 210 4.75 -21.93 -1.47
C GLU A 210 3.72 -21.76 -2.60
N SER A 211 2.46 -22.12 -2.37
CA SER A 211 1.38 -21.96 -3.35
C SER A 211 1.01 -20.51 -3.66
N ALA A 212 1.53 -19.52 -2.89
CA ALA A 212 1.26 -18.11 -3.12
C ALA A 212 2.12 -17.48 -4.23
N TRP A 213 3.19 -18.16 -4.64
CA TRP A 213 4.11 -17.62 -5.64
C TRP A 213 3.56 -17.72 -7.07
N ASN A 214 4.17 -16.95 -7.96
CA ASN A 214 3.89 -16.90 -9.40
C ASN A 214 2.47 -16.45 -9.77
N GLN A 215 1.84 -15.62 -8.94
CA GLN A 215 0.51 -15.10 -9.19
C GLN A 215 0.29 -13.74 -8.54
N VAL A 216 -0.89 -13.16 -8.78
CA VAL A 216 -1.33 -11.90 -8.18
C VAL A 216 -2.32 -12.20 -7.05
N TRP A 217 -2.18 -11.45 -5.97
CA TRP A 217 -3.08 -11.49 -4.82
C TRP A 217 -3.62 -10.10 -4.49
N HIS A 218 -4.90 -10.02 -4.24
CA HIS A 218 -5.51 -8.90 -3.55
C HIS A 218 -5.36 -9.11 -2.03
N LEU A 219 -4.72 -8.17 -1.36
CA LEU A 219 -4.49 -8.25 0.08
C LEU A 219 -5.81 -8.10 0.86
N PRO A 220 -5.90 -8.69 2.07
CA PRO A 220 -7.11 -8.70 2.86
C PRO A 220 -7.71 -7.30 3.03
N THR A 221 -8.94 -7.16 2.59
CA THR A 221 -9.74 -5.93 2.68
C THR A 221 -11.14 -6.32 3.10
N ALA A 222 -11.69 -5.66 4.11
CA ALA A 222 -13.02 -5.97 4.60
C ALA A 222 -14.06 -5.87 3.47
N PRO A 223 -15.00 -6.82 3.38
CA PRO A 223 -16.12 -6.75 2.44
C PRO A 223 -17.03 -5.58 2.79
N ASP A 224 -17.97 -5.25 1.90
CA ASP A 224 -18.98 -4.22 2.10
C ASP A 224 -18.38 -2.84 2.42
N PRO A 225 -17.64 -2.24 1.47
CA PRO A 225 -16.96 -0.98 1.70
C PRO A 225 -17.95 0.14 2.04
N PRO A 226 -17.65 0.95 3.06
CA PRO A 226 -18.47 2.08 3.43
C PRO A 226 -18.43 3.16 2.35
N THR A 227 -19.45 3.98 2.30
CA THR A 227 -19.39 5.28 1.62
C THR A 227 -18.44 6.21 2.39
N GLY A 228 -17.95 7.26 1.73
CA GLY A 228 -17.14 8.27 2.40
C GLY A 228 -17.83 8.92 3.60
N LYS A 229 -19.17 9.10 3.53
CA LYS A 229 -19.96 9.61 4.65
C LYS A 229 -19.96 8.65 5.84
N GLU A 230 -20.22 7.36 5.58
CA GLU A 230 -20.23 6.34 6.64
C GLU A 230 -18.85 6.20 7.28
N PHE A 231 -17.77 6.19 6.48
CA PHE A 231 -16.41 6.18 7.00
C PHE A 231 -16.13 7.37 7.92
N ILE A 232 -16.51 8.59 7.50
CA ILE A 232 -16.35 9.80 8.31
C ILE A 232 -17.16 9.72 9.61
N HIS A 233 -18.40 9.21 9.57
CA HIS A 233 -19.21 9.03 10.78
C HIS A 233 -18.59 8.04 11.76
N MET A 234 -18.11 6.89 11.28
CA MET A 234 -17.39 5.92 12.11
C MET A 234 -16.12 6.53 12.72
N ALA A 235 -15.36 7.27 11.93
CA ALA A 235 -14.15 7.94 12.43
C ALA A 235 -14.48 9.01 13.47
N ALA A 236 -15.49 9.85 13.24
CA ALA A 236 -15.92 10.86 14.19
C ALA A 236 -16.34 10.24 15.55
N ALA A 237 -17.09 9.14 15.50
CA ALA A 237 -17.47 8.38 16.70
C ALA A 237 -16.24 7.84 17.45
N ALA A 238 -15.24 7.32 16.73
CA ALA A 238 -14.00 6.81 17.31
C ALA A 238 -13.15 7.92 17.98
N PHE A 239 -13.22 9.16 17.48
CA PHE A 239 -12.56 10.33 18.08
C PHE A 239 -13.42 11.03 19.15
N GLY A 240 -14.70 10.66 19.32
CA GLY A 240 -15.62 11.35 20.24
C GLY A 240 -15.90 12.79 19.82
N VAL A 241 -15.98 13.08 18.51
CA VAL A 241 -16.19 14.43 17.95
C VAL A 241 -17.39 14.46 17.02
N PRO A 242 -18.02 15.63 16.80
CA PRO A 242 -19.06 15.77 15.77
C PRO A 242 -18.54 15.42 14.36
N ALA A 243 -19.34 14.72 13.55
CA ALA A 243 -18.99 14.30 12.20
C ALA A 243 -19.03 15.47 11.17
N LYS A 244 -18.33 16.57 11.47
CA LYS A 244 -18.22 17.71 10.58
C LYS A 244 -17.38 17.33 9.35
N SER A 245 -17.96 17.49 8.17
CA SER A 245 -17.26 17.11 6.94
C SER A 245 -17.63 18.01 5.75
N ARG A 246 -16.76 18.00 4.75
CA ARG A 246 -16.98 18.64 3.45
C ARG A 246 -16.48 17.74 2.32
N VAL A 247 -17.11 17.88 1.15
CA VAL A 247 -16.65 17.24 -0.08
C VAL A 247 -15.79 18.21 -0.87
N LEU A 248 -14.59 17.80 -1.22
CA LEU A 248 -13.69 18.55 -2.10
C LEU A 248 -14.08 18.26 -3.56
N ALA A 249 -14.99 19.05 -4.09
CA ALA A 249 -15.52 18.86 -5.44
C ALA A 249 -14.44 19.04 -6.52
N LYS A 250 -14.53 18.27 -7.61
CA LYS A 250 -13.55 18.29 -8.70
C LYS A 250 -13.22 19.69 -9.26
N PRO A 251 -14.20 20.63 -9.44
CA PRO A 251 -13.87 22.00 -9.86
C PRO A 251 -12.98 22.74 -8.86
N ILE A 252 -13.22 22.58 -7.55
CA ILE A 252 -12.41 23.21 -6.51
C ILE A 252 -10.99 22.64 -6.55
N LEU A 253 -10.86 21.31 -6.64
CA LEU A 253 -9.56 20.63 -6.76
C LEU A 253 -8.81 21.05 -8.03
N ARG A 254 -9.52 21.37 -9.12
CA ARG A 254 -8.92 21.89 -10.35
C ARG A 254 -8.25 23.26 -10.10
N VAL A 255 -8.94 24.16 -9.42
CA VAL A 255 -8.37 25.49 -9.09
C VAL A 255 -7.18 25.31 -8.13
N VAL A 256 -7.31 24.50 -7.08
CA VAL A 256 -6.22 24.23 -6.11
C VAL A 256 -5.01 23.62 -6.81
N SER A 257 -5.21 22.77 -7.82
CA SER A 257 -4.12 22.12 -8.56
C SER A 257 -3.20 23.09 -9.32
N TRP A 258 -3.61 24.31 -9.55
CA TRP A 258 -2.74 25.35 -10.14
C TRP A 258 -1.68 25.84 -9.16
N PHE A 259 -1.97 25.80 -7.85
CA PHE A 259 -1.12 26.35 -6.80
C PHE A 259 -0.48 25.23 -5.95
N ASP A 260 -1.06 24.06 -5.88
CA ASP A 260 -0.56 22.94 -5.08
C ASP A 260 -0.07 21.78 -5.98
N PRO A 261 1.25 21.51 -6.01
CA PRO A 261 1.81 20.42 -6.81
C PRO A 261 1.28 19.03 -6.43
N VAL A 262 0.96 18.78 -5.15
CA VAL A 262 0.45 17.47 -4.69
C VAL A 262 -0.94 17.25 -5.25
N VAL A 263 -1.81 18.26 -5.18
CA VAL A 263 -3.16 18.19 -5.75
C VAL A 263 -3.09 18.05 -7.28
N ARG A 264 -2.17 18.76 -7.93
CA ARG A 264 -1.96 18.65 -9.38
C ARG A 264 -1.56 17.25 -9.79
N GLU A 265 -0.61 16.66 -9.11
CA GLU A 265 -0.13 15.30 -9.39
C GLU A 265 -1.18 14.23 -9.06
N SER A 266 -2.04 14.48 -8.08
CA SER A 266 -3.11 13.56 -7.68
C SER A 266 -4.36 13.69 -8.56
N PHE A 267 -4.48 14.75 -9.36
CA PHE A 267 -5.70 15.08 -10.09
C PHE A 267 -6.13 13.98 -11.08
N GLU A 268 -5.19 13.35 -11.74
CA GLU A 268 -5.46 12.24 -12.68
C GLU A 268 -6.05 11.00 -11.98
N MET A 269 -5.90 10.87 -10.65
CA MET A 269 -6.40 9.75 -9.86
C MET A 269 -7.81 9.98 -9.28
N LEU A 270 -8.38 11.18 -9.41
CA LEU A 270 -9.71 11.53 -8.88
C LEU A 270 -10.85 10.68 -9.45
N TYR A 271 -10.61 9.89 -10.50
CA TYR A 271 -11.59 8.93 -11.02
C TYR A 271 -11.94 7.86 -9.99
N GLN A 272 -11.00 7.47 -9.12
CA GLN A 272 -11.22 6.47 -8.09
C GLN A 272 -12.25 6.91 -7.04
N SER A 273 -12.33 8.22 -6.76
CA SER A 273 -13.29 8.78 -5.81
C SER A 273 -14.61 9.25 -6.45
N ALA A 274 -14.74 9.16 -7.78
CA ALA A 274 -15.90 9.66 -8.50
C ALA A 274 -17.05 8.65 -8.64
N ALA A 275 -16.74 7.36 -8.56
CA ALA A 275 -17.66 6.23 -8.76
C ALA A 275 -17.41 5.16 -7.69
N PRO A 276 -18.27 4.14 -7.56
CA PRO A 276 -18.02 3.02 -6.67
C PRO A 276 -16.64 2.40 -6.92
N TYR A 277 -15.87 2.29 -5.85
CA TYR A 277 -14.53 1.72 -5.85
C TYR A 277 -14.56 0.46 -4.98
N ARG A 278 -14.77 -0.69 -5.64
CA ARG A 278 -14.93 -1.99 -4.98
C ARG A 278 -13.74 -2.88 -5.28
N PHE A 279 -13.15 -3.43 -4.23
CA PHE A 279 -11.98 -4.30 -4.30
C PHE A 279 -12.29 -5.61 -3.60
N ASP A 280 -12.16 -6.72 -4.31
CA ASP A 280 -12.43 -8.06 -3.81
C ASP A 280 -11.12 -8.75 -3.42
N SER A 281 -11.04 -9.26 -2.21
CA SER A 281 -9.98 -10.10 -1.69
C SER A 281 -10.46 -11.50 -1.27
N THR A 282 -11.58 -11.95 -1.81
CA THR A 282 -12.20 -13.25 -1.46
C THR A 282 -11.27 -14.42 -1.80
N LYS A 283 -10.47 -14.32 -2.87
CA LYS A 283 -9.44 -15.31 -3.20
C LYS A 283 -8.49 -15.51 -2.03
N PHE A 284 -7.98 -14.42 -1.46
CA PHE A 284 -7.08 -14.46 -0.31
C PHE A 284 -7.77 -15.06 0.92
N ALA A 285 -8.97 -14.58 1.23
CA ALA A 285 -9.73 -15.05 2.38
C ALA A 285 -9.96 -16.57 2.34
N ARG A 286 -10.28 -17.12 1.17
CA ARG A 286 -10.50 -18.57 0.97
C ARG A 286 -9.21 -19.38 1.09
N GLU A 287 -8.13 -18.93 0.44
CA GLU A 287 -6.86 -19.68 0.42
C GLU A 287 -6.19 -19.72 1.80
N PHE A 288 -6.26 -18.61 2.53
CA PHE A 288 -5.54 -18.45 3.80
C PHE A 288 -6.43 -18.57 5.05
N GLY A 289 -7.75 -18.70 4.90
CA GLY A 289 -8.67 -18.67 6.04
C GLY A 289 -8.64 -17.34 6.79
N PHE A 290 -8.32 -16.23 6.10
CA PHE A 290 -8.10 -14.93 6.72
C PHE A 290 -9.36 -14.07 6.70
N ALA A 291 -9.83 -13.68 7.88
CA ALA A 291 -10.89 -12.68 8.03
C ALA A 291 -10.27 -11.29 8.17
N ALA A 292 -10.57 -10.40 7.21
CA ALA A 292 -10.13 -9.01 7.29
C ALA A 292 -10.80 -8.27 8.44
N THR A 293 -10.09 -7.36 9.09
CA THR A 293 -10.61 -6.54 10.19
C THR A 293 -11.78 -5.69 9.70
N PRO A 294 -12.97 -5.75 10.36
CA PRO A 294 -14.11 -4.91 10.00
C PRO A 294 -13.78 -3.42 10.05
N TYR A 295 -14.40 -2.62 9.16
CA TYR A 295 -14.12 -1.18 9.08
C TYR A 295 -14.26 -0.45 10.42
N ALA A 296 -15.33 -0.72 11.18
CA ALA A 296 -15.55 -0.07 12.47
C ALA A 296 -14.40 -0.33 13.46
N GLU A 297 -13.89 -1.56 13.49
CA GLU A 297 -12.77 -1.94 14.36
C GLU A 297 -11.45 -1.33 13.86
N GLY A 298 -11.12 -1.46 12.58
CA GLY A 298 -9.91 -0.90 12.01
C GLY A 298 -9.85 0.63 12.15
N ILE A 299 -10.98 1.31 11.98
CA ILE A 299 -11.10 2.76 12.20
C ILE A 299 -10.86 3.11 13.66
N ARG A 300 -11.40 2.36 14.62
CA ARG A 300 -11.18 2.56 16.06
C ARG A 300 -9.70 2.41 16.41
N ILE A 301 -9.05 1.37 15.90
CA ILE A 301 -7.61 1.13 16.11
C ILE A 301 -6.78 2.27 15.49
N ALA A 302 -7.10 2.68 14.26
CA ALA A 302 -6.40 3.78 13.61
C ALA A 302 -6.57 5.09 14.37
N ALA A 303 -7.80 5.43 14.81
CA ALA A 303 -8.09 6.64 15.57
C ALA A 303 -7.33 6.69 16.91
N ALA A 304 -7.23 5.57 17.61
CA ALA A 304 -6.49 5.47 18.86
C ALA A 304 -5.01 5.85 18.72
N SER A 305 -4.40 5.59 17.54
CA SER A 305 -2.99 5.95 17.30
C SER A 305 -2.72 7.46 17.16
N TYR A 306 -3.76 8.27 17.04
CA TYR A 306 -3.70 9.74 16.99
C TYR A 306 -3.97 10.40 18.36
N GLN A 307 -4.44 9.63 19.33
CA GLN A 307 -4.64 10.13 20.69
C GLN A 307 -3.32 10.05 21.45
N PRO A 308 -2.99 11.03 22.32
CA PRO A 308 -1.85 10.88 23.21
C PRO A 308 -2.04 9.61 24.05
N ALA A 309 -0.96 8.85 24.23
CA ALA A 309 -0.99 7.69 25.11
C ALA A 309 -1.59 8.11 26.46
N SER A 310 -2.67 7.46 26.88
CA SER A 310 -3.19 7.66 28.23
C SER A 310 -2.05 7.41 29.19
N PRO A 311 -1.81 8.29 30.20
CA PRO A 311 -0.81 8.01 31.19
C PRO A 311 -1.17 6.65 31.82
N SER A 312 -0.24 5.70 31.77
CA SER A 312 -0.35 4.41 32.43
C SER A 312 -0.74 4.70 33.86
N ALA A 313 -1.93 4.22 34.28
CA ALA A 313 -2.30 4.22 35.70
C ALA A 313 -1.19 3.45 36.41
N GLY A 314 -0.37 4.19 37.18
CA GLY A 314 0.69 3.67 38.03
C GLY A 314 0.16 2.90 39.20
#